data_259b0f1541d05903a14b590b2ac2640b
#
_entry.id   259b0f1541d05903a14b590b2ac2640b
#
_cell.length_a   1.000
_cell.length_b   1.000
_cell.length_c   1.000
_cell.angle_alpha   90.00
_cell.angle_beta   90.00
_cell.angle_gamma   90.00
#
_symmetry.space_group_name_H-M   'P 1'
#
loop_
_entity.id
_entity.type
_entity.pdbx_description
1 polymer ?
#
loop_
_entity_poly.entity_id
_entity_poly.type
_entity_poly.pdbx_seq_one_letter_code
_entity_poly.pdbx_strand_id
1 'polypeptide(L)'
;TVVASIKLFGNNNTISNCEVAYSSATGVWISGDDNLLFNSKIHDTDYIGSYGACINVSGSGNVVSHNTAYNTGRDIIIFQSGDNCKIEYNDFSHSGMICADLGVFYTVATDGGGTEICYNWVHDNDSSGSRSGIYLDNGTSNWLVHHNVVWDAGTALQLNIPSNYIAAYNNTFIGNIIQDFAVAFKTDTWGD
;
A
#
# COMPACT_ATOMS: atom_id res chain seq x y z
N THR A 1 12.52 13.69 7.94
CA THR A 1 12.17 14.14 6.55
C THR A 1 12.19 12.89 5.69
N VAL A 2 11.04 12.50 5.16
CA VAL A 2 11.00 11.38 4.20
C VAL A 2 11.72 11.82 2.93
N VAL A 3 12.68 11.06 2.51
CA VAL A 3 13.41 11.28 1.27
C VAL A 3 12.70 10.49 0.18
N ALA A 4 12.43 11.10 -0.95
CA ALA A 4 11.88 10.44 -2.13
C ALA A 4 12.62 10.90 -3.37
N SER A 5 12.74 10.00 -4.36
CA SER A 5 13.37 10.35 -5.65
C SER A 5 12.53 11.36 -6.42
N ILE A 6 11.21 11.20 -6.40
CA ILE A 6 10.27 12.16 -6.96
C ILE A 6 9.25 12.55 -5.91
N LYS A 7 9.00 13.84 -5.75
CA LYS A 7 7.95 14.38 -4.90
C LYS A 7 7.01 15.24 -5.73
N LEU A 8 5.74 14.87 -5.77
CA LEU A 8 4.67 15.72 -6.29
C LEU A 8 4.07 16.51 -5.12
N PHE A 9 4.36 17.80 -5.07
CA PHE A 9 3.67 18.73 -4.19
C PHE A 9 2.71 19.57 -5.02
N GLY A 10 1.42 19.44 -4.75
CA GLY A 10 0.37 20.18 -5.46
C GLY A 10 -0.60 19.26 -6.16
N ASN A 11 -1.55 19.86 -6.84
CA ASN A 11 -2.74 19.18 -7.34
C ASN A 11 -2.75 19.08 -8.87
N ASN A 12 -3.51 18.11 -9.38
CA ASN A 12 -3.75 17.92 -10.81
C ASN A 12 -2.48 17.68 -11.65
N ASN A 13 -1.49 16.99 -11.07
CA ASN A 13 -0.26 16.63 -11.76
C ASN A 13 -0.30 15.18 -12.22
N THR A 14 0.45 14.88 -13.27
CA THR A 14 0.56 13.53 -13.81
C THR A 14 2.03 13.12 -13.92
N ILE A 15 2.32 11.91 -13.42
CA ILE A 15 3.52 11.14 -13.77
C ILE A 15 3.04 9.95 -14.59
N SER A 16 3.56 9.77 -15.78
CA SER A 16 3.19 8.64 -16.62
C SER A 16 4.34 8.15 -17.49
N ASN A 17 4.32 6.84 -17.78
CA ASN A 17 5.28 6.17 -18.67
C ASN A 17 6.74 6.40 -18.23
N CYS A 18 6.98 6.43 -16.92
CA CYS A 18 8.28 6.68 -16.33
C CYS A 18 8.84 5.41 -15.68
N GLU A 19 10.15 5.34 -15.57
CA GLU A 19 10.84 4.39 -14.69
C GLU A 19 11.53 5.17 -13.57
N VAL A 20 11.27 4.77 -12.32
CA VAL A 20 11.87 5.37 -11.11
C VAL A 20 12.48 4.24 -10.30
N ALA A 21 13.79 4.26 -10.14
CA ALA A 21 14.53 3.19 -9.50
C ALA A 21 15.70 3.68 -8.65
N TYR A 22 16.21 2.75 -7.83
CA TYR A 22 17.43 2.94 -7.03
C TYR A 22 17.32 4.09 -6.03
N SER A 23 16.15 4.21 -5.39
CA SER A 23 15.95 5.18 -4.31
C SER A 23 16.41 4.63 -2.96
N SER A 24 17.16 5.42 -2.20
CA SER A 24 17.57 5.02 -0.85
C SER A 24 16.38 4.91 0.11
N ALA A 25 15.30 5.64 -0.13
CA ALA A 25 14.05 5.60 0.63
C ALA A 25 12.85 5.50 -0.34
N THR A 26 11.88 6.40 -0.30
CA THR A 26 10.70 6.32 -1.17
C THR A 26 11.04 6.59 -2.64
N GLY A 27 10.43 5.85 -3.55
CA GLY A 27 10.54 6.09 -4.99
C GLY A 27 9.76 7.34 -5.42
N VAL A 28 8.44 7.27 -5.36
CA VAL A 28 7.53 8.38 -5.71
C VAL A 28 6.68 8.74 -4.49
N TRP A 29 6.65 10.01 -4.12
CA TRP A 29 5.75 10.53 -3.09
C TRP A 29 4.77 11.53 -3.70
N ILE A 30 3.49 11.17 -3.67
CA ILE A 30 2.38 12.03 -4.04
C ILE A 30 1.91 12.75 -2.77
N SER A 31 1.90 14.08 -2.78
CA SER A 31 1.44 14.93 -1.69
C SER A 31 0.64 16.11 -2.23
N GLY A 32 -0.66 15.95 -2.25
CA GLY A 32 -1.64 16.89 -2.83
C GLY A 32 -2.77 16.11 -3.48
N ASP A 33 -3.70 16.81 -4.10
CA ASP A 33 -4.97 16.25 -4.54
C ASP A 33 -5.03 16.06 -6.05
N ASP A 34 -5.89 15.12 -6.48
CA ASP A 34 -6.21 14.89 -7.89
C ASP A 34 -4.99 14.62 -8.80
N ASN A 35 -3.94 13.98 -8.25
CA ASN A 35 -2.77 13.62 -9.02
C ASN A 35 -2.92 12.21 -9.62
N LEU A 36 -2.23 11.97 -10.72
CA LEU A 36 -2.20 10.69 -11.43
C LEU A 36 -0.79 10.14 -11.53
N LEU A 37 -0.58 8.92 -11.03
CA LEU A 37 0.57 8.08 -11.34
C LEU A 37 0.10 6.93 -12.23
N PHE A 38 0.54 6.91 -13.47
CA PHE A 38 0.01 6.02 -14.49
C PHE A 38 1.08 5.32 -15.31
N ASN A 39 0.88 4.03 -15.57
CA ASN A 39 1.70 3.22 -16.49
C ASN A 39 3.20 3.43 -16.29
N SER A 40 3.63 3.39 -15.04
CA SER A 40 5.03 3.64 -14.66
C SER A 40 5.60 2.43 -13.91
N LYS A 41 6.92 2.32 -13.91
CA LYS A 41 7.67 1.28 -13.24
C LYS A 41 8.46 1.88 -12.08
N ILE A 42 8.21 1.41 -10.86
CA ILE A 42 8.86 1.93 -9.65
C ILE A 42 9.48 0.74 -8.90
N HIS A 43 10.81 0.73 -8.74
CA HIS A 43 11.45 -0.44 -8.18
C HIS A 43 12.80 -0.17 -7.53
N ASP A 44 13.31 -1.18 -6.83
CA ASP A 44 14.59 -1.11 -6.13
C ASP A 44 14.67 0.14 -5.24
N THR A 45 13.80 0.18 -4.24
CA THR A 45 13.65 1.33 -3.35
C THR A 45 13.85 0.95 -1.88
N ASP A 46 13.93 1.95 -1.02
CA ASP A 46 14.06 1.81 0.45
C ASP A 46 15.24 0.93 0.89
N TYR A 47 16.40 1.12 0.30
CA TYR A 47 17.63 0.39 0.65
C TYR A 47 18.09 0.58 2.10
N ILE A 48 17.61 1.61 2.78
CA ILE A 48 17.97 1.88 4.17
C ILE A 48 17.00 1.23 5.16
N GLY A 49 15.94 0.54 4.68
CA GLY A 49 14.94 -0.08 5.53
C GLY A 49 14.24 0.92 6.44
N SER A 50 13.81 2.03 5.87
CA SER A 50 13.11 3.11 6.57
C SER A 50 11.59 2.90 6.55
N TYR A 51 10.83 3.92 6.93
CA TYR A 51 9.39 3.97 6.69
C TYR A 51 9.10 4.44 5.26
N GLY A 52 9.76 3.79 4.29
CA GLY A 52 9.70 4.09 2.87
C GLY A 52 8.92 3.04 2.07
N ALA A 53 8.68 3.35 0.80
CA ALA A 53 7.96 2.50 -0.12
C ALA A 53 8.36 2.78 -1.58
N CYS A 54 7.95 1.95 -2.52
CA CYS A 54 8.00 2.37 -3.91
C CYS A 54 7.14 3.61 -4.14
N ILE A 55 5.92 3.60 -3.60
CA ILE A 55 4.94 4.68 -3.76
C ILE A 55 4.40 5.10 -2.39
N ASN A 56 4.37 6.39 -2.12
CA ASN A 56 3.75 6.98 -0.95
C ASN A 56 2.65 7.95 -1.38
N VAL A 57 1.45 7.81 -0.82
CA VAL A 57 0.29 8.61 -1.20
C VAL A 57 -0.23 9.39 -0.01
N SER A 58 -0.38 10.70 -0.18
CA SER A 58 -1.04 11.61 0.73
C SER A 58 -1.89 12.61 -0.07
N GLY A 59 -3.10 12.89 0.41
CA GLY A 59 -4.06 13.77 -0.27
C GLY A 59 -5.19 13.00 -0.93
N SER A 60 -6.20 13.73 -1.38
CA SER A 60 -7.49 13.20 -1.81
C SER A 60 -7.59 13.11 -3.34
N GLY A 61 -8.47 12.24 -3.84
CA GLY A 61 -8.74 12.11 -5.28
C GLY A 61 -7.57 11.58 -6.13
N ASN A 62 -6.48 11.15 -5.51
CA ASN A 62 -5.30 10.65 -6.24
C ASN A 62 -5.58 9.31 -6.89
N VAL A 63 -5.03 9.09 -8.07
CA VAL A 63 -5.13 7.82 -8.82
C VAL A 63 -3.73 7.23 -9.03
N VAL A 64 -3.55 5.99 -8.58
CA VAL A 64 -2.37 5.16 -8.85
C VAL A 64 -2.83 3.98 -9.68
N SER A 65 -2.52 3.97 -10.97
CA SER A 65 -3.14 3.02 -11.90
C SER A 65 -2.19 2.50 -12.97
N HIS A 66 -2.29 1.19 -13.28
CA HIS A 66 -1.50 0.50 -14.30
C HIS A 66 0.02 0.57 -14.08
N ASN A 67 0.46 0.63 -12.85
CA ASN A 67 1.88 0.66 -12.53
C ASN A 67 2.38 -0.75 -12.17
N THR A 68 3.67 -0.99 -12.40
CA THR A 68 4.40 -2.13 -11.84
C THR A 68 5.37 -1.61 -10.80
N ALA A 69 5.24 -2.08 -9.55
CA ALA A 69 6.15 -1.66 -8.47
C ALA A 69 6.64 -2.88 -7.67
N TYR A 70 7.96 -2.96 -7.46
CA TYR A 70 8.57 -4.13 -6.84
C TYR A 70 9.95 -3.84 -6.22
N ASN A 71 10.48 -4.81 -5.47
CA ASN A 71 11.77 -4.77 -4.82
C ASN A 71 11.94 -3.57 -3.90
N THR A 72 11.35 -3.64 -2.72
CA THR A 72 11.48 -2.58 -1.72
C THR A 72 11.90 -3.12 -0.36
N GLY A 73 12.61 -2.30 0.38
CA GLY A 73 13.03 -2.65 1.74
C GLY A 73 11.86 -2.89 2.68
N ARG A 74 10.75 -2.14 2.53
CA ARG A 74 9.55 -2.25 3.36
C ARG A 74 8.29 -2.45 2.52
N ASP A 75 7.44 -1.47 2.32
CA ASP A 75 6.15 -1.60 1.63
C ASP A 75 6.27 -1.26 0.14
N ILE A 76 5.42 -1.82 -0.71
CA ILE A 76 5.33 -1.35 -2.10
C ILE A 76 4.58 -0.04 -2.15
N ILE A 77 3.44 0.04 -1.48
CA ILE A 77 2.69 1.28 -1.38
C ILE A 77 2.28 1.56 0.06
N ILE A 78 2.56 2.78 0.53
CA ILE A 78 2.05 3.33 1.79
C ILE A 78 1.03 4.41 1.49
N PHE A 79 -0.16 4.27 2.07
CA PHE A 79 -1.15 5.35 2.08
C PHE A 79 -1.15 6.02 3.45
N GLN A 80 -0.90 7.33 3.48
CA GLN A 80 -0.76 8.05 4.74
C GLN A 80 -1.96 8.90 5.11
N SER A 81 -2.67 9.45 4.13
CA SER A 81 -3.85 10.29 4.36
C SER A 81 -4.58 10.60 3.06
N GLY A 82 -5.83 10.97 3.16
CA GLY A 82 -6.66 11.39 2.03
C GLY A 82 -7.92 10.54 1.90
N ASP A 83 -8.78 10.92 0.98
CA ASP A 83 -10.05 10.26 0.71
C ASP A 83 -10.31 10.16 -0.80
N ASN A 84 -11.29 9.35 -1.18
CA ASN A 84 -11.72 9.19 -2.58
C ASN A 84 -10.57 8.92 -3.57
N CYS A 85 -9.51 8.26 -3.12
CA CYS A 85 -8.41 7.83 -4.00
C CYS A 85 -8.73 6.50 -4.68
N LYS A 86 -8.00 6.20 -5.77
CA LYS A 86 -8.06 4.91 -6.44
C LYS A 86 -6.67 4.31 -6.63
N ILE A 87 -6.50 3.11 -6.12
CA ILE A 87 -5.31 2.29 -6.33
C ILE A 87 -5.76 1.08 -7.14
N GLU A 88 -5.57 1.11 -8.46
CA GLU A 88 -6.21 0.15 -9.35
C GLU A 88 -5.32 -0.35 -10.49
N TYR A 89 -5.54 -1.59 -10.93
CA TYR A 89 -4.86 -2.20 -12.07
C TYR A 89 -3.32 -2.17 -11.97
N ASN A 90 -2.78 -2.25 -10.77
CA ASN A 90 -1.34 -2.29 -10.55
C ASN A 90 -0.86 -3.72 -10.32
N ASP A 91 0.43 -3.92 -10.56
CA ASP A 91 1.19 -5.12 -10.24
C ASP A 91 2.20 -4.76 -9.14
N PHE A 92 1.98 -5.27 -7.90
CA PHE A 92 2.74 -4.96 -6.71
C PHE A 92 3.36 -6.22 -6.11
N SER A 93 4.70 -6.27 -6.04
CA SER A 93 5.41 -7.47 -5.61
C SER A 93 6.73 -7.20 -4.90
N HIS A 94 7.28 -8.23 -4.25
CA HIS A 94 8.60 -8.22 -3.62
C HIS A 94 8.79 -7.09 -2.60
N SER A 95 7.88 -7.00 -1.63
CA SER A 95 8.00 -6.13 -0.46
C SER A 95 8.75 -6.81 0.68
N GLY A 96 9.25 -6.04 1.63
CA GLY A 96 9.79 -6.59 2.89
C GLY A 96 11.18 -7.20 2.79
N MET A 97 11.98 -6.81 1.82
CA MET A 97 13.34 -7.36 1.64
C MET A 97 14.28 -7.06 2.82
N ILE A 98 13.98 -6.04 3.64
CA ILE A 98 14.82 -5.61 4.77
C ILE A 98 14.02 -5.56 6.07
N CYS A 99 12.77 -5.12 6.01
CA CYS A 99 11.92 -4.89 7.18
C CYS A 99 10.94 -6.05 7.43
N ALA A 100 10.45 -6.11 8.66
CA ALA A 100 9.30 -6.89 9.09
C ALA A 100 8.17 -5.94 9.49
N ASP A 101 6.97 -6.40 9.75
CA ASP A 101 5.79 -5.59 10.11
C ASP A 101 5.41 -4.60 8.99
N LEU A 102 4.86 -5.17 7.94
CA LEU A 102 4.54 -4.45 6.71
C LEU A 102 3.47 -5.17 5.88
N GLY A 103 2.97 -4.52 4.86
CA GLY A 103 2.17 -5.10 3.79
C GLY A 103 2.75 -4.79 2.42
N VAL A 104 2.34 -5.52 1.40
CA VAL A 104 2.58 -5.06 0.03
C VAL A 104 1.86 -3.72 -0.16
N PHE A 105 0.57 -3.65 0.21
CA PHE A 105 -0.15 -2.40 0.49
C PHE A 105 -0.26 -2.22 2.00
N TYR A 106 0.09 -1.04 2.50
CA TYR A 106 0.04 -0.70 3.91
C TYR A 106 -0.59 0.67 4.19
N THR A 107 -1.39 0.73 5.23
CA THR A 107 -1.89 1.98 5.82
C THR A 107 -2.15 1.77 7.31
N VAL A 108 -2.01 2.82 8.11
CA VAL A 108 -2.23 2.79 9.56
C VAL A 108 -2.99 4.03 10.04
N ALA A 109 -3.99 3.80 10.90
CA ALA A 109 -4.77 4.85 11.56
C ALA A 109 -5.35 5.89 10.59
N THR A 110 -5.75 5.46 9.38
CA THR A 110 -6.26 6.35 8.34
C THR A 110 -7.76 6.17 8.13
N ASP A 111 -8.45 7.28 7.91
CA ASP A 111 -9.76 7.28 7.27
C ASP A 111 -9.55 7.31 5.76
N GLY A 112 -10.00 6.27 5.07
CA GLY A 112 -9.89 6.18 3.61
C GLY A 112 -10.92 7.02 2.87
N GLY A 113 -12.00 7.46 3.55
CA GLY A 113 -13.04 8.30 2.99
C GLY A 113 -13.62 7.78 1.67
N GLY A 114 -13.76 6.46 1.53
CA GLY A 114 -14.21 5.83 0.29
C GLY A 114 -13.09 5.51 -0.71
N THR A 115 -11.83 5.57 -0.31
CA THR A 115 -10.70 5.12 -1.13
C THR A 115 -10.84 3.65 -1.52
N GLU A 116 -10.60 3.36 -2.79
CA GLU A 116 -10.72 2.02 -3.37
C GLU A 116 -9.33 1.41 -3.64
N ILE A 117 -9.14 0.17 -3.22
CA ILE A 117 -8.03 -0.69 -3.61
C ILE A 117 -8.62 -1.81 -4.46
N CYS A 118 -8.45 -1.78 -5.77
CA CYS A 118 -9.19 -2.69 -6.64
C CYS A 118 -8.44 -3.10 -7.90
N TYR A 119 -8.73 -4.32 -8.37
CA TYR A 119 -8.17 -4.88 -9.59
C TYR A 119 -6.63 -4.93 -9.63
N ASN A 120 -5.97 -4.98 -8.47
CA ASN A 120 -4.52 -5.09 -8.39
C ASN A 120 -4.09 -6.56 -8.29
N TRP A 121 -2.91 -6.84 -8.75
CA TRP A 121 -2.11 -8.00 -8.39
C TRP A 121 -1.20 -7.62 -7.22
N VAL A 122 -1.27 -8.39 -6.13
CA VAL A 122 -0.56 -8.11 -4.88
C VAL A 122 0.11 -9.41 -4.44
N HIS A 123 1.44 -9.49 -4.49
CA HIS A 123 2.09 -10.78 -4.33
C HIS A 123 3.56 -10.71 -3.87
N ASP A 124 4.13 -11.88 -3.59
CA ASP A 124 5.53 -12.08 -3.25
C ASP A 124 5.99 -11.13 -2.13
N ASN A 125 5.39 -11.27 -0.94
CA ASN A 125 5.88 -10.56 0.24
C ASN A 125 7.07 -11.34 0.84
N ASP A 126 8.27 -10.81 0.71
CA ASP A 126 9.54 -11.45 1.09
C ASP A 126 9.91 -11.25 2.57
N SER A 127 9.08 -10.57 3.35
CA SER A 127 9.37 -10.29 4.76
C SER A 127 9.63 -11.56 5.58
N SER A 128 10.62 -11.51 6.43
CA SER A 128 10.88 -12.56 7.41
C SER A 128 9.92 -12.55 8.61
N GLY A 129 9.13 -11.48 8.76
CA GLY A 129 8.17 -11.28 9.84
C GLY A 129 6.72 -11.33 9.35
N SER A 130 5.96 -10.27 9.54
CA SER A 130 4.61 -10.16 9.01
C SER A 130 4.63 -10.07 7.49
N ARG A 131 3.97 -11.03 6.85
CA ARG A 131 3.91 -11.15 5.38
C ARG A 131 2.48 -10.86 4.93
N SER A 132 2.06 -9.61 5.04
CA SER A 132 0.70 -9.23 4.65
C SER A 132 0.63 -8.74 3.20
N GLY A 133 -0.39 -9.15 2.47
CA GLY A 133 -0.70 -8.63 1.14
C GLY A 133 -1.27 -7.22 1.27
N ILE A 134 -2.54 -7.11 1.64
CA ILE A 134 -3.18 -5.81 1.91
C ILE A 134 -3.41 -5.69 3.42
N TYR A 135 -2.77 -4.69 4.03
CA TYR A 135 -2.76 -4.49 5.46
C TYR A 135 -3.36 -3.13 5.85
N LEU A 136 -4.58 -3.17 6.37
CA LEU A 136 -5.24 -2.04 7.00
C LEU A 136 -4.97 -2.10 8.50
N ASP A 137 -4.02 -1.29 8.97
CA ASP A 137 -3.51 -1.37 10.33
C ASP A 137 -4.17 -0.34 11.24
N ASN A 138 -4.34 -0.72 12.49
CA ASN A 138 -4.68 0.10 13.66
C ASN A 138 -5.68 1.25 13.44
N GLY A 139 -6.98 0.96 13.48
CA GLY A 139 -8.03 2.00 13.48
C GLY A 139 -8.33 2.61 12.12
N THR A 140 -7.99 1.92 11.04
CA THR A 140 -8.39 2.33 9.69
C THR A 140 -9.89 2.23 9.48
N SER A 141 -10.45 3.13 8.67
CA SER A 141 -11.89 3.17 8.42
C SER A 141 -12.22 3.60 6.99
N ASN A 142 -13.44 3.26 6.55
CA ASN A 142 -14.02 3.70 5.27
C ASN A 142 -13.19 3.31 4.02
N TRP A 143 -12.60 2.11 4.02
CA TRP A 143 -11.87 1.55 2.90
C TRP A 143 -12.71 0.55 2.11
N LEU A 144 -12.56 0.54 0.79
CA LEU A 144 -13.16 -0.46 -0.08
C LEU A 144 -12.07 -1.26 -0.80
N VAL A 145 -11.91 -2.52 -0.42
CA VAL A 145 -10.90 -3.45 -0.97
C VAL A 145 -11.61 -4.51 -1.80
N HIS A 146 -11.50 -4.45 -3.12
CA HIS A 146 -12.29 -5.34 -3.96
C HIS A 146 -11.61 -5.79 -5.26
N HIS A 147 -11.95 -6.98 -5.70
CA HIS A 147 -11.51 -7.57 -6.97
C HIS A 147 -9.97 -7.58 -7.16
N ASN A 148 -9.21 -7.65 -6.09
CA ASN A 148 -7.77 -7.86 -6.17
C ASN A 148 -7.46 -9.36 -6.26
N VAL A 149 -6.32 -9.69 -6.84
CA VAL A 149 -5.73 -11.02 -6.77
C VAL A 149 -4.52 -10.95 -5.84
N VAL A 150 -4.55 -11.72 -4.75
CA VAL A 150 -3.49 -11.72 -3.73
C VAL A 150 -2.92 -13.13 -3.61
N TRP A 151 -1.60 -13.29 -3.76
CA TRP A 151 -0.93 -14.59 -3.61
C TRP A 151 0.48 -14.47 -3.06
N ASP A 152 1.01 -15.58 -2.59
CA ASP A 152 2.33 -15.68 -1.93
C ASP A 152 2.55 -14.62 -0.86
N ALA A 153 1.52 -14.42 -0.04
CA ALA A 153 1.55 -13.60 1.15
C ALA A 153 1.20 -14.47 2.37
N GLY A 154 1.86 -14.29 3.49
CA GLY A 154 1.56 -15.06 4.71
C GLY A 154 0.13 -14.81 5.19
N THR A 155 -0.31 -13.56 5.21
CA THR A 155 -1.69 -13.13 5.41
C THR A 155 -2.14 -12.34 4.19
N ALA A 156 -3.12 -12.82 3.45
CA ALA A 156 -3.53 -12.13 2.23
C ALA A 156 -4.19 -10.77 2.51
N LEU A 157 -5.17 -10.75 3.40
CA LEU A 157 -5.88 -9.54 3.82
C LEU A 157 -5.82 -9.43 5.35
N GLN A 158 -5.32 -8.32 5.87
CA GLN A 158 -5.20 -8.09 7.31
C GLN A 158 -5.86 -6.77 7.71
N LEU A 159 -6.67 -6.84 8.76
CA LEU A 159 -7.29 -5.70 9.43
C LEU A 159 -6.94 -5.76 10.92
N ASN A 160 -6.13 -4.84 11.40
CA ASN A 160 -5.84 -4.74 12.83
C ASN A 160 -6.84 -3.82 13.53
N ILE A 161 -7.31 -4.31 14.69
CA ILE A 161 -8.22 -3.58 15.57
C ILE A 161 -7.51 -3.44 16.93
N PRO A 162 -6.84 -2.33 17.20
CA PRO A 162 -6.13 -2.17 18.45
C PRO A 162 -7.10 -1.97 19.61
N SER A 163 -6.81 -2.58 20.76
CA SER A 163 -7.64 -2.51 21.97
C SER A 163 -7.78 -1.11 22.57
N ASN A 164 -6.91 -0.17 22.21
CA ASN A 164 -6.80 1.16 22.83
C ASN A 164 -7.01 2.35 21.87
N TYR A 165 -7.39 2.10 20.62
CA TYR A 165 -7.63 3.13 19.61
C TYR A 165 -9.06 3.07 19.10
N ILE A 166 -9.45 4.06 18.32
CA ILE A 166 -10.76 4.08 17.64
C ILE A 166 -10.85 2.80 16.79
N ALA A 167 -11.90 2.04 16.99
CA ALA A 167 -12.12 0.78 16.29
C ALA A 167 -12.08 0.99 14.77
N ALA A 168 -11.47 0.05 14.07
CA ALA A 168 -11.61 -0.02 12.61
C ALA A 168 -13.09 -0.22 12.25
N TYR A 169 -13.63 0.59 11.36
CA TYR A 169 -15.03 0.51 10.98
C TYR A 169 -15.27 0.84 9.51
N ASN A 170 -16.39 0.37 8.98
CA ASN A 170 -16.79 0.59 7.58
C ASN A 170 -15.75 0.17 6.53
N ASN A 171 -14.88 -0.79 6.85
CA ASN A 171 -14.00 -1.36 5.86
C ASN A 171 -14.72 -2.52 5.15
N THR A 172 -14.67 -2.53 3.84
CA THR A 172 -15.36 -3.54 3.02
C THR A 172 -14.34 -4.33 2.19
N PHE A 173 -14.42 -5.65 2.26
CA PHE A 173 -13.62 -6.58 1.46
C PHE A 173 -14.58 -7.42 0.61
N ILE A 174 -14.50 -7.32 -0.72
CA ILE A 174 -15.45 -7.97 -1.60
C ILE A 174 -14.80 -8.47 -2.90
N GLY A 175 -15.13 -9.69 -3.33
CA GLY A 175 -14.73 -10.22 -4.62
C GLY A 175 -13.21 -10.38 -4.84
N ASN A 176 -12.39 -10.38 -3.77
CA ASN A 176 -10.96 -10.63 -3.90
C ASN A 176 -10.69 -12.12 -4.14
N ILE A 177 -9.70 -12.43 -4.96
CA ILE A 177 -9.18 -13.78 -5.21
C ILE A 177 -7.89 -13.95 -4.41
N ILE A 178 -7.81 -15.02 -3.61
CA ILE A 178 -6.70 -15.26 -2.71
C ILE A 178 -6.12 -16.65 -2.99
N GLN A 179 -4.81 -16.72 -3.20
CA GLN A 179 -4.07 -17.97 -3.48
C GLN A 179 -2.75 -18.01 -2.69
N ASP A 180 -2.23 -19.21 -2.45
CA ASP A 180 -0.92 -19.46 -1.85
C ASP A 180 -0.67 -18.61 -0.59
N PHE A 181 -1.49 -18.82 0.44
CA PHE A 181 -1.48 -18.06 1.69
C PHE A 181 -1.44 -18.99 2.91
N ALA A 182 -0.93 -18.50 4.03
CA ALA A 182 -1.12 -19.14 5.33
C ALA A 182 -2.45 -18.74 5.99
N VAL A 183 -2.83 -17.46 5.88
CA VAL A 183 -4.08 -16.91 6.39
C VAL A 183 -4.75 -16.05 5.31
N ALA A 184 -5.97 -16.41 4.89
CA ALA A 184 -6.70 -15.65 3.87
C ALA A 184 -7.12 -14.27 4.35
N PHE A 185 -7.71 -14.21 5.55
CA PHE A 185 -8.16 -12.96 6.18
C PHE A 185 -7.88 -13.03 7.68
N LYS A 186 -7.25 -12.02 8.20
CA LYS A 186 -6.90 -11.89 9.61
C LYS A 186 -7.47 -10.59 10.18
N THR A 187 -8.17 -10.71 11.30
CA THR A 187 -8.42 -9.58 12.21
C THR A 187 -7.62 -9.83 13.47
N ASP A 188 -6.85 -8.86 13.91
CA ASP A 188 -6.03 -8.99 15.12
C ASP A 188 -6.33 -7.85 16.09
N THR A 189 -6.32 -8.18 17.38
CA THR A 189 -6.38 -7.19 18.45
C THR A 189 -5.01 -7.17 19.14
N TRP A 190 -4.28 -6.09 19.00
CA TRP A 190 -3.04 -5.90 19.74
C TRP A 190 -3.37 -5.59 21.22
N GLY A 191 -2.90 -6.41 22.13
CA GLY A 191 -2.87 -6.09 23.55
C GLY A 191 -3.76 -6.94 24.46
N ASP A 192 -4.07 -8.17 24.08
CA ASP A 192 -4.58 -9.21 25.02
C ASP A 192 -3.47 -10.18 25.42
#